data_6ab2978dd4d1e68221885d8b8c7b42ab
#
_entry.id   6ab2978dd4d1e68221885d8b8c7b42ab
#
_cell.length_a   1.000
_cell.length_b   1.000
_cell.length_c   1.000
_cell.angle_alpha   90.00
_cell.angle_beta   90.00
_cell.angle_gamma   90.00
#
_symmetry.space_group_name_H-M   'P 1'
#
loop_
_entity.id
_entity.type
_entity.pdbx_description
1 polymer ?
#
loop_
_entity_poly.entity_id
_entity_poly.type
_entity_poly.pdbx_seq_one_letter_code
_entity_poly.pdbx_strand_id
1 'polypeptide(L)'
;DCATIETPGTELLGVVYRGDPRDCVIGDHSLHQLPAGSRIGTSAPRRIEAIRLIRPDCQVVEVRGNVNTRLNKLRDKQVDALILGQSVIDRMGLDVPHHTISEEVILPAAGAGKVVVQVRADDLQTKAIWYPAIDWLASQELWIERGVLRAVEGDCHTAVGVKAKVDEAEQSLELRATSITDDGMEFFRLEGDLTDAPAMIEEISIKITHN
;
A
#
# COMPACT_ATOMS: atom_id res chain seq x y z
N ASP A 1 -5.49 -3.68 -8.47
CA ASP A 1 -5.88 -2.47 -7.74
C ASP A 1 -7.41 -2.42 -7.63
N CYS A 2 -7.90 -2.14 -6.43
CA CYS A 2 -9.32 -2.07 -6.14
C CYS A 2 -9.69 -0.60 -5.92
N ALA A 3 -10.66 -0.07 -6.68
CA ALA A 3 -11.09 1.31 -6.53
C ALA A 3 -11.59 1.60 -5.09
N THR A 4 -11.37 2.82 -4.61
CA THR A 4 -11.83 3.24 -3.28
C THR A 4 -13.35 3.28 -3.20
N ILE A 5 -14.00 3.67 -4.32
CA ILE A 5 -15.46 3.60 -4.50
C ILE A 5 -15.80 2.23 -5.08
N GLU A 6 -16.72 1.52 -4.46
CA GLU A 6 -17.14 0.20 -4.92
C GLU A 6 -17.96 0.29 -6.20
N THR A 7 -17.78 -0.68 -7.09
CA THR A 7 -18.60 -0.77 -8.31
C THR A 7 -20.07 -1.02 -7.94
N PRO A 8 -21.02 -0.22 -8.46
CA PRO A 8 -22.44 -0.41 -8.15
C PRO A 8 -22.92 -1.86 -8.40
N GLY A 9 -23.70 -2.39 -7.46
CA GLY A 9 -24.19 -3.77 -7.51
C GLY A 9 -23.19 -4.84 -7.11
N THR A 10 -22.00 -4.44 -6.64
CA THR A 10 -20.99 -5.36 -6.07
C THR A 10 -20.63 -4.95 -4.66
N GLU A 11 -20.01 -5.87 -3.91
CA GLU A 11 -19.43 -5.60 -2.61
C GLU A 11 -18.09 -6.32 -2.45
N LEU A 12 -17.19 -5.75 -1.68
CA LEU A 12 -15.98 -6.41 -1.24
C LEU A 12 -16.32 -7.31 -0.05
N LEU A 13 -16.24 -8.62 -0.27
CA LEU A 13 -16.62 -9.60 0.75
C LEU A 13 -15.58 -9.69 1.88
N GLY A 14 -14.30 -9.58 1.52
CA GLY A 14 -13.19 -9.60 2.48
C GLY A 14 -11.88 -10.05 1.87
N VAL A 15 -10.86 -10.13 2.71
CA VAL A 15 -9.50 -10.55 2.36
C VAL A 15 -9.40 -12.06 2.38
N VAL A 16 -8.81 -12.66 1.37
CA VAL A 16 -8.55 -14.11 1.25
C VAL A 16 -7.07 -14.47 1.28
N TYR A 17 -6.21 -13.47 1.19
CA TYR A 17 -4.76 -13.65 1.27
C TYR A 17 -4.12 -12.38 1.81
N ARG A 18 -3.17 -12.57 2.75
CA ARG A 18 -2.34 -11.51 3.33
C ARG A 18 -0.87 -11.81 3.02
N GLY A 19 -0.22 -10.96 2.27
CA GLY A 19 1.22 -10.96 2.04
C GLY A 19 1.90 -9.78 2.74
N ASP A 20 3.21 -9.67 2.58
CA ASP A 20 3.98 -8.54 3.11
C ASP A 20 3.53 -7.22 2.42
N PRO A 21 3.02 -6.23 3.16
CA PRO A 21 2.51 -4.98 2.59
C PRO A 21 3.62 -4.02 2.15
N ARG A 22 4.86 -4.26 2.58
CA ARG A 22 5.98 -3.35 2.35
C ARG A 22 6.34 -3.24 0.87
N ASP A 23 6.98 -2.16 0.54
CA ASP A 23 7.63 -1.99 -0.75
C ASP A 23 9.03 -2.63 -0.74
N CYS A 24 9.56 -2.95 -1.92
CA CYS A 24 10.93 -3.41 -2.08
C CYS A 24 11.58 -2.77 -3.30
N VAL A 25 12.90 -2.60 -3.22
CA VAL A 25 13.77 -2.24 -4.35
C VAL A 25 14.21 -3.52 -5.04
N ILE A 26 13.95 -3.65 -6.32
CA ILE A 26 14.47 -4.72 -7.16
C ILE A 26 15.78 -4.22 -7.78
N GLY A 27 16.86 -4.94 -7.55
CA GLY A 27 18.22 -4.62 -7.97
C GLY A 27 19.23 -5.03 -6.90
N ASP A 28 20.51 -4.79 -7.18
CA ASP A 28 21.63 -5.25 -6.33
C ASP A 28 21.81 -4.40 -5.05
N HIS A 29 21.15 -3.24 -4.97
CA HIS A 29 21.32 -2.28 -3.89
C HIS A 29 20.00 -1.97 -3.19
N SER A 30 20.06 -1.75 -1.87
CA SER A 30 18.94 -1.18 -1.12
C SER A 30 18.73 0.30 -1.51
N LEU A 31 17.59 0.90 -1.16
CA LEU A 31 17.25 2.28 -1.51
C LEU A 31 18.35 3.28 -1.11
N HIS A 32 18.94 3.12 0.08
CA HIS A 32 19.99 4.00 0.58
C HIS A 32 21.39 3.73 -0.03
N GLN A 33 21.60 2.55 -0.60
CA GLN A 33 22.88 2.14 -1.21
C GLN A 33 22.93 2.37 -2.71
N LEU A 34 21.82 2.76 -3.34
CA LEU A 34 21.82 3.11 -4.75
C LEU A 34 22.82 4.24 -5.02
N PRO A 35 23.66 4.15 -6.06
CA PRO A 35 24.55 5.24 -6.46
C PRO A 35 23.78 6.54 -6.75
N ALA A 36 24.40 7.69 -6.51
CA ALA A 36 23.84 8.97 -6.90
C ALA A 36 23.59 9.02 -8.42
N GLY A 37 22.49 9.64 -8.84
CA GLY A 37 22.06 9.67 -10.23
C GLY A 37 21.35 8.41 -10.73
N SER A 38 21.18 7.36 -9.88
CA SER A 38 20.45 6.15 -10.26
C SER A 38 19.02 6.45 -10.68
N ARG A 39 18.59 5.78 -11.76
CA ARG A 39 17.21 5.86 -12.27
C ARG A 39 16.35 4.82 -11.55
N ILE A 40 15.39 5.28 -10.77
CA ILE A 40 14.49 4.43 -9.98
C ILE A 40 13.12 4.38 -10.64
N GLY A 41 12.71 3.20 -11.11
CA GLY A 41 11.46 2.99 -11.84
C GLY A 41 10.27 2.75 -10.91
N THR A 42 9.25 3.59 -11.00
CA THR A 42 7.94 3.40 -10.37
C THR A 42 6.89 4.26 -11.06
N SER A 43 5.60 3.95 -10.87
CA SER A 43 4.47 4.78 -11.35
C SER A 43 3.48 5.12 -10.24
N ALA A 44 3.77 4.73 -9.00
CA ALA A 44 2.91 5.02 -7.86
C ALA A 44 3.27 6.39 -7.27
N PRO A 45 2.36 7.38 -7.22
CA PRO A 45 2.65 8.73 -6.72
C PRO A 45 3.27 8.72 -5.32
N ARG A 46 2.73 7.95 -4.38
CA ARG A 46 3.29 7.80 -3.04
C ARG A 46 4.78 7.42 -3.04
N ARG A 47 5.19 6.48 -3.92
CA ARG A 47 6.59 6.08 -4.05
C ARG A 47 7.42 7.16 -4.73
N ILE A 48 6.88 7.81 -5.75
CA ILE A 48 7.55 8.90 -6.48
C ILE A 48 7.92 10.01 -5.52
N GLU A 49 6.95 10.51 -4.77
CA GLU A 49 7.18 11.63 -3.85
C GLU A 49 8.09 11.22 -2.68
N ALA A 50 7.89 10.04 -2.08
CA ALA A 50 8.79 9.54 -1.05
C ALA A 50 10.25 9.44 -1.54
N ILE A 51 10.48 8.91 -2.75
CA ILE A 51 11.85 8.80 -3.30
C ILE A 51 12.46 10.18 -3.52
N ARG A 52 11.72 11.14 -4.04
CA ARG A 52 12.21 12.51 -4.27
C ARG A 52 12.71 13.16 -2.99
N LEU A 53 12.03 12.91 -1.86
CA LEU A 53 12.43 13.42 -0.55
C LEU A 53 13.61 12.65 0.04
N ILE A 54 13.59 11.31 -0.03
CA ILE A 54 14.59 10.45 0.61
C ILE A 54 15.89 10.41 -0.20
N ARG A 55 15.79 10.43 -1.53
CA ARG A 55 16.90 10.31 -2.49
C ARG A 55 16.82 11.38 -3.58
N PRO A 56 16.94 12.66 -3.22
CA PRO A 56 16.92 13.78 -4.18
C PRO A 56 18.08 13.72 -5.18
N ASP A 57 19.10 12.93 -4.89
CA ASP A 57 20.25 12.64 -5.74
C ASP A 57 19.96 11.59 -6.83
N CYS A 58 18.80 10.91 -6.77
CA CYS A 58 18.37 9.91 -7.75
C CYS A 58 17.32 10.49 -8.71
N GLN A 59 17.11 9.80 -9.84
CA GLN A 59 16.11 10.18 -10.84
C GLN A 59 14.92 9.21 -10.77
N VAL A 60 13.71 9.71 -10.56
CA VAL A 60 12.52 8.90 -10.65
C VAL A 60 12.07 8.81 -12.10
N VAL A 61 11.92 7.57 -12.59
CA VAL A 61 11.47 7.28 -13.96
C VAL A 61 10.10 6.60 -13.89
N GLU A 62 9.13 7.15 -14.60
CA GLU A 62 7.80 6.52 -14.65
C GLU A 62 7.85 5.20 -15.43
N VAL A 63 7.51 4.10 -14.75
CA VAL A 63 7.49 2.75 -15.33
C VAL A 63 6.12 2.14 -15.16
N ARG A 64 5.37 2.04 -16.27
CA ARG A 64 4.05 1.41 -16.36
C ARG A 64 4.13 0.03 -17.01
N GLY A 65 3.06 -0.74 -16.83
CA GLY A 65 2.91 -2.09 -17.35
C GLY A 65 2.79 -3.14 -16.24
N ASN A 66 2.63 -4.40 -16.63
CA ASN A 66 2.63 -5.52 -15.69
C ASN A 66 4.04 -5.77 -15.12
N VAL A 67 4.13 -6.67 -14.16
CA VAL A 67 5.40 -6.97 -13.46
C VAL A 67 6.51 -7.37 -14.44
N ASN A 68 6.21 -8.28 -15.38
CA ASN A 68 7.21 -8.75 -16.36
C ASN A 68 7.69 -7.62 -17.27
N THR A 69 6.79 -6.74 -17.72
CA THR A 69 7.15 -5.55 -18.51
C THR A 69 8.10 -4.64 -17.73
N ARG A 70 7.84 -4.44 -16.43
CA ARG A 70 8.70 -3.61 -15.56
C ARG A 70 10.05 -4.26 -15.34
N LEU A 71 10.10 -5.58 -15.10
CA LEU A 71 11.35 -6.33 -14.94
C LEU A 71 12.19 -6.31 -16.23
N ASN A 72 11.56 -6.37 -17.42
CA ASN A 72 12.29 -6.25 -18.68
C ASN A 72 12.96 -4.87 -18.81
N LYS A 73 12.30 -3.78 -18.42
CA LYS A 73 12.90 -2.45 -18.43
C LYS A 73 14.14 -2.35 -17.53
N LEU A 74 14.16 -3.05 -16.39
CA LEU A 74 15.35 -3.17 -15.55
C LEU A 74 16.45 -3.97 -16.25
N ARG A 75 16.11 -5.13 -16.83
CA ARG A 75 17.08 -5.97 -17.60
C ARG A 75 17.67 -5.22 -18.80
N ASP A 76 16.84 -4.44 -19.48
CA ASP A 76 17.24 -3.60 -20.64
C ASP A 76 17.96 -2.32 -20.21
N LYS A 77 18.26 -2.16 -18.92
CA LYS A 77 18.96 -0.98 -18.35
C LYS A 77 18.28 0.36 -18.66
N GLN A 78 16.95 0.37 -18.83
CA GLN A 78 16.18 1.61 -18.95
C GLN A 78 16.04 2.29 -17.58
N VAL A 79 16.11 1.51 -16.50
CA VAL A 79 16.20 1.94 -15.10
C VAL A 79 17.29 1.14 -14.40
N ASP A 80 17.80 1.64 -13.29
CA ASP A 80 18.87 0.99 -12.52
C ASP A 80 18.29 0.22 -11.32
N ALA A 81 17.07 0.57 -10.89
CA ALA A 81 16.29 -0.14 -9.89
C ALA A 81 14.77 0.01 -10.15
N LEU A 82 13.96 -0.88 -9.59
CA LEU A 82 12.49 -0.77 -9.60
C LEU A 82 11.96 -0.77 -8.17
N ILE A 83 10.84 -0.09 -7.91
CA ILE A 83 10.09 -0.28 -6.67
C ILE A 83 8.78 -1.00 -6.95
N LEU A 84 8.62 -2.17 -6.32
CA LEU A 84 7.43 -3.00 -6.35
C LEU A 84 6.94 -3.29 -4.92
N GLY A 85 5.75 -3.86 -4.77
CA GLY A 85 5.31 -4.41 -3.48
C GLY A 85 6.00 -5.75 -3.21
N GLN A 86 6.46 -5.99 -1.98
CA GLN A 86 7.09 -7.24 -1.56
C GLN A 86 6.17 -8.45 -1.86
N SER A 87 4.88 -8.33 -1.55
CA SER A 87 3.88 -9.37 -1.84
C SER A 87 3.81 -9.80 -3.31
N VAL A 88 4.26 -8.96 -4.25
CA VAL A 88 4.32 -9.33 -5.67
C VAL A 88 5.46 -10.31 -5.92
N ILE A 89 6.62 -10.08 -5.30
CA ILE A 89 7.79 -10.95 -5.39
C ILE A 89 7.43 -12.33 -4.83
N ASP A 90 6.86 -12.34 -3.63
CA ASP A 90 6.49 -13.57 -2.91
C ASP A 90 5.45 -14.38 -3.67
N ARG A 91 4.36 -13.76 -4.13
CA ARG A 91 3.27 -14.45 -4.84
C ARG A 91 3.65 -14.99 -6.21
N MET A 92 4.53 -14.29 -6.91
CA MET A 92 5.00 -14.72 -8.23
C MET A 92 6.21 -15.65 -8.16
N GLY A 93 6.78 -15.88 -6.95
CA GLY A 93 7.99 -16.66 -6.76
C GLY A 93 9.16 -16.12 -7.58
N LEU A 94 9.33 -14.81 -7.62
CA LEU A 94 10.36 -14.17 -8.44
C LEU A 94 11.74 -14.35 -7.79
N ASP A 95 12.62 -15.00 -8.50
CA ASP A 95 14.03 -15.12 -8.13
C ASP A 95 14.82 -13.93 -8.70
N VAL A 96 14.74 -12.81 -8.01
CA VAL A 96 15.42 -11.55 -8.36
C VAL A 96 16.04 -10.93 -7.11
N PRO A 97 17.23 -10.32 -7.21
CA PRO A 97 17.79 -9.55 -6.11
C PRO A 97 16.82 -8.45 -5.70
N HIS A 98 16.47 -8.38 -4.42
CA HIS A 98 15.59 -7.35 -3.90
C HIS A 98 15.88 -7.02 -2.44
N HIS A 99 15.51 -5.81 -2.03
CA HIS A 99 15.70 -5.28 -0.69
C HIS A 99 14.41 -4.64 -0.20
N THR A 100 13.81 -5.20 0.84
CA THR A 100 12.58 -4.67 1.45
C THR A 100 12.82 -3.29 2.03
N ILE A 101 11.90 -2.36 1.82
CA ILE A 101 11.92 -1.00 2.39
C ILE A 101 11.15 -1.03 3.71
N SER A 102 11.74 -0.48 4.77
CA SER A 102 11.06 -0.35 6.07
C SER A 102 9.83 0.55 5.97
N GLU A 103 8.79 0.24 6.73
CA GLU A 103 7.60 1.07 6.87
C GLU A 103 7.87 2.44 7.49
N GLU A 104 8.98 2.57 8.23
CA GLU A 104 9.46 3.84 8.76
C GLU A 104 10.11 4.74 7.68
N VAL A 105 10.41 4.16 6.52
CA VAL A 105 10.97 4.88 5.37
C VAL A 105 9.87 5.20 4.36
N ILE A 106 9.07 4.19 3.98
CA ILE A 106 7.92 4.36 3.09
C ILE A 106 6.76 3.52 3.65
N LEU A 107 5.76 4.17 4.20
CA LEU A 107 4.56 3.49 4.68
C LEU A 107 3.77 2.91 3.49
N PRO A 108 3.27 1.66 3.57
CA PRO A 108 2.50 1.02 2.50
C PRO A 108 1.25 1.80 2.10
N ALA A 109 0.77 1.57 0.88
CA ALA A 109 -0.57 2.03 0.49
C ALA A 109 -1.66 1.24 1.23
N ALA A 110 -2.82 1.84 1.43
CA ALA A 110 -3.98 1.15 1.99
C ALA A 110 -4.30 -0.14 1.20
N GLY A 111 -4.47 -1.24 1.91
CA GLY A 111 -4.73 -2.56 1.33
C GLY A 111 -3.51 -3.23 0.68
N ALA A 112 -2.31 -2.66 0.79
CA ALA A 112 -1.11 -3.29 0.27
C ALA A 112 -0.93 -4.72 0.83
N GLY A 113 -0.51 -5.65 -0.03
CA GLY A 113 -0.32 -7.06 0.33
C GLY A 113 -1.62 -7.88 0.48
N LYS A 114 -2.80 -7.25 0.48
CA LYS A 114 -4.09 -7.92 0.66
C LYS A 114 -4.74 -8.26 -0.68
N VAL A 115 -5.22 -9.49 -0.84
CA VAL A 115 -6.06 -9.92 -1.97
C VAL A 115 -7.49 -10.05 -1.49
N VAL A 116 -8.41 -9.40 -2.17
CA VAL A 116 -9.83 -9.35 -1.78
C VAL A 116 -10.71 -10.09 -2.78
N VAL A 117 -11.83 -10.59 -2.29
CA VAL A 117 -12.91 -11.12 -3.12
C VAL A 117 -13.99 -10.05 -3.27
N GLN A 118 -14.33 -9.74 -4.51
CA GLN A 118 -15.48 -8.89 -4.86
C GLN A 118 -16.55 -9.75 -5.49
N VAL A 119 -17.77 -9.62 -5.04
CA VAL A 119 -18.94 -10.40 -5.49
C VAL A 119 -20.10 -9.49 -5.84
N ARG A 120 -21.11 -10.00 -6.55
CA ARG A 120 -22.38 -9.28 -6.69
C ARG A 120 -23.08 -9.19 -5.34
N ALA A 121 -23.64 -8.03 -5.04
CA ALA A 121 -24.25 -7.75 -3.75
C ALA A 121 -25.45 -8.65 -3.42
N ASP A 122 -26.15 -9.17 -4.43
CA ASP A 122 -27.32 -10.06 -4.30
C ASP A 122 -26.99 -11.56 -4.43
N ASP A 123 -25.73 -11.94 -4.70
CA ASP A 123 -25.31 -13.32 -4.90
C ASP A 123 -24.99 -14.03 -3.57
N LEU A 124 -26.01 -14.41 -2.84
CA LEU A 124 -25.88 -15.10 -1.55
C LEU A 124 -25.17 -16.46 -1.66
N GLN A 125 -25.32 -17.14 -2.81
CA GLN A 125 -24.69 -18.45 -3.01
C GLN A 125 -23.17 -18.30 -3.11
N THR A 126 -22.68 -17.38 -3.93
CA THR A 126 -21.24 -17.11 -4.06
C THR A 126 -20.66 -16.60 -2.74
N LYS A 127 -21.38 -15.73 -2.02
CA LYS A 127 -20.95 -15.28 -0.69
C LYS A 127 -20.75 -16.44 0.29
N ALA A 128 -21.73 -17.36 0.35
CA ALA A 128 -21.65 -18.52 1.25
C ALA A 128 -20.43 -19.42 0.94
N ILE A 129 -20.02 -19.52 -0.33
CA ILE A 129 -18.82 -20.28 -0.73
C ILE A 129 -17.52 -19.62 -0.21
N TRP A 130 -17.45 -18.28 -0.24
CA TRP A 130 -16.24 -17.56 0.11
C TRP A 130 -16.11 -17.24 1.60
N TYR A 131 -17.20 -17.12 2.37
CA TYR A 131 -17.16 -16.78 3.79
C TYR A 131 -16.15 -17.61 4.62
N PRO A 132 -16.04 -18.95 4.43
CA PRO A 132 -15.08 -19.73 5.20
C PRO A 132 -13.61 -19.43 4.88
N ALA A 133 -13.33 -18.79 3.75
CA ALA A 133 -11.96 -18.45 3.32
C ALA A 133 -11.57 -17.00 3.66
N ILE A 134 -12.47 -16.22 4.26
CA ILE A 134 -12.19 -14.82 4.60
C ILE A 134 -11.30 -14.74 5.85
N ASP A 135 -10.19 -14.04 5.72
CA ASP A 135 -9.40 -13.53 6.86
C ASP A 135 -10.09 -12.27 7.39
N TRP A 136 -10.89 -12.45 8.45
CA TRP A 136 -11.70 -11.38 9.02
C TRP A 136 -10.85 -10.28 9.66
N LEU A 137 -9.72 -10.63 10.28
CA LEU A 137 -8.80 -9.66 10.87
C LEU A 137 -8.18 -8.79 9.78
N ALA A 138 -7.66 -9.39 8.72
CA ALA A 138 -7.12 -8.64 7.59
C ALA A 138 -8.19 -7.81 6.87
N SER A 139 -9.43 -8.29 6.85
CA SER A 139 -10.57 -7.55 6.28
C SER A 139 -10.90 -6.30 7.11
N GLN A 140 -10.89 -6.42 8.42
CA GLN A 140 -11.13 -5.31 9.35
C GLN A 140 -10.04 -4.23 9.19
N GLU A 141 -8.76 -4.61 9.18
CA GLU A 141 -7.67 -3.70 8.87
C GLU A 141 -7.85 -3.00 7.51
N LEU A 142 -8.22 -3.77 6.47
CA LEU A 142 -8.47 -3.22 5.14
C LEU A 142 -9.58 -2.17 5.15
N TRP A 143 -10.70 -2.41 5.84
CA TRP A 143 -11.81 -1.46 5.90
C TRP A 143 -11.42 -0.17 6.61
N ILE A 144 -10.62 -0.26 7.68
CA ILE A 144 -10.06 0.90 8.39
C ILE A 144 -9.15 1.71 7.44
N GLU A 145 -8.18 1.04 6.79
CA GLU A 145 -7.27 1.67 5.83
C GLU A 145 -8.03 2.36 4.67
N ARG A 146 -9.04 1.69 4.10
CA ARG A 146 -9.91 2.26 3.07
C ARG A 146 -10.80 3.39 3.59
N GLY A 147 -11.18 3.34 4.87
CA GLY A 147 -11.88 4.42 5.56
C GLY A 147 -11.10 5.73 5.52
N VAL A 148 -9.81 5.67 5.83
CA VAL A 148 -8.92 6.84 5.73
C VAL A 148 -8.85 7.37 4.29
N LEU A 149 -8.62 6.48 3.30
CA LEU A 149 -8.58 6.92 1.88
C LEU A 149 -9.88 7.59 1.44
N ARG A 150 -11.04 7.09 1.86
CA ARG A 150 -12.33 7.71 1.53
C ARG A 150 -12.46 9.09 2.17
N ALA A 151 -12.02 9.22 3.42
CA ALA A 151 -12.14 10.47 4.17
C ALA A 151 -11.24 11.59 3.61
N VAL A 152 -10.07 11.24 3.04
CA VAL A 152 -9.19 12.20 2.35
C VAL A 152 -9.53 12.38 0.87
N GLU A 153 -10.68 11.83 0.40
CA GLU A 153 -11.06 11.80 -1.01
C GLU A 153 -9.97 11.23 -1.92
N GLY A 154 -9.15 10.35 -1.34
CA GLY A 154 -8.00 9.75 -2.00
C GLY A 154 -8.37 8.49 -2.79
N ASP A 155 -7.49 8.15 -3.73
CA ASP A 155 -7.52 6.92 -4.51
C ASP A 155 -6.11 6.30 -4.58
N CYS A 156 -5.90 5.33 -5.47
CA CYS A 156 -4.59 4.72 -5.70
C CYS A 156 -3.56 5.69 -6.32
N HIS A 157 -3.95 6.90 -6.70
CA HIS A 157 -3.08 7.95 -7.22
C HIS A 157 -2.73 9.00 -6.16
N THR A 158 -3.28 8.90 -4.95
CA THR A 158 -2.97 9.82 -3.85
C THR A 158 -1.65 9.43 -3.19
N ALA A 159 -0.82 10.44 -2.88
CA ALA A 159 0.50 10.23 -2.27
C ALA A 159 0.41 9.98 -0.74
N VAL A 160 -0.49 9.10 -0.32
CA VAL A 160 -0.77 8.75 1.08
C VAL A 160 -0.41 7.29 1.34
N GLY A 161 0.33 7.05 2.40
CA GLY A 161 0.49 5.72 2.99
C GLY A 161 -0.49 5.54 4.15
N VAL A 162 -1.08 4.35 4.27
CA VAL A 162 -1.98 4.03 5.40
C VAL A 162 -1.78 2.58 5.81
N LYS A 163 -1.67 2.35 7.11
CA LYS A 163 -1.63 1.00 7.67
C LYS A 163 -2.40 0.93 8.98
N ALA A 164 -3.33 0.01 9.07
CA ALA A 164 -3.99 -0.41 10.29
C ALA A 164 -3.38 -1.72 10.80
N LYS A 165 -3.24 -1.84 12.11
CA LYS A 165 -2.92 -3.08 12.81
C LYS A 165 -3.90 -3.26 13.94
N VAL A 166 -4.67 -4.34 13.87
CA VAL A 166 -5.66 -4.71 14.89
C VAL A 166 -5.10 -5.84 15.75
N ASP A 167 -5.23 -5.72 17.05
CA ASP A 167 -5.03 -6.81 18.01
C ASP A 167 -6.39 -7.22 18.56
N GLU A 168 -6.87 -8.40 18.13
CA GLU A 168 -8.18 -8.92 18.56
C GLU A 168 -8.21 -9.33 20.04
N ALA A 169 -7.06 -9.77 20.60
CA ALA A 169 -6.99 -10.19 21.99
C ALA A 169 -7.09 -8.99 22.95
N GLU A 170 -6.46 -7.89 22.58
CA GLU A 170 -6.46 -6.65 23.34
C GLU A 170 -7.55 -5.68 22.89
N GLN A 171 -8.31 -6.01 21.85
CA GLN A 171 -9.31 -5.13 21.21
C GLN A 171 -8.74 -3.74 20.87
N SER A 172 -7.46 -3.69 20.50
CA SER A 172 -6.74 -2.45 20.22
C SER A 172 -6.49 -2.25 18.74
N LEU A 173 -6.33 -0.99 18.36
CA LEU A 173 -6.02 -0.53 17.02
C LEU A 173 -4.82 0.41 17.05
N GLU A 174 -3.80 0.10 16.25
CA GLU A 174 -2.79 1.05 15.81
C GLU A 174 -3.11 1.49 14.38
N LEU A 175 -3.27 2.78 14.17
CA LEU A 175 -3.49 3.37 12.84
C LEU A 175 -2.35 4.32 12.51
N ARG A 176 -1.63 4.03 11.42
CA ARG A 176 -0.54 4.86 10.90
C ARG A 176 -0.88 5.42 9.53
N ALA A 177 -0.49 6.65 9.28
CA ALA A 177 -0.59 7.26 7.97
C ALA A 177 0.62 8.15 7.66
N THR A 178 0.83 8.42 6.37
CA THR A 178 1.78 9.43 5.92
C THR A 178 1.10 10.38 4.96
N SER A 179 1.36 11.67 5.12
CA SER A 179 1.13 12.70 4.11
C SER A 179 2.44 13.06 3.45
N ILE A 180 2.46 13.16 2.14
CA ILE A 180 3.65 13.52 1.37
C ILE A 180 3.29 14.72 0.50
N THR A 181 3.92 15.86 0.79
CA THR A 181 3.74 17.15 0.12
C THR A 181 5.09 17.67 -0.37
N ASP A 182 5.09 18.79 -1.09
CA ASP A 182 6.32 19.47 -1.50
C ASP A 182 7.18 19.93 -0.31
N ASP A 183 6.55 20.17 0.85
CA ASP A 183 7.24 20.62 2.07
C ASP A 183 7.87 19.46 2.86
N GLY A 184 7.51 18.20 2.56
CA GLY A 184 8.09 17.04 3.22
C GLY A 184 7.16 15.84 3.33
N MET A 185 7.58 14.89 4.15
CA MET A 185 6.82 13.69 4.49
C MET A 185 6.58 13.65 6.00
N GLU A 186 5.33 13.62 6.41
CA GLU A 186 4.94 13.52 7.81
C GLU A 186 4.30 12.17 8.12
N PHE A 187 4.67 11.62 9.28
CA PHE A 187 4.14 10.36 9.79
C PHE A 187 3.20 10.63 10.96
N PHE A 188 2.01 10.07 10.88
CA PHE A 188 0.98 10.11 11.92
C PHE A 188 0.80 8.72 12.52
N ARG A 189 0.60 8.65 13.82
CA ARG A 189 0.29 7.41 14.55
C ARG A 189 -0.76 7.70 15.59
N LEU A 190 -1.80 6.88 15.61
CA LEU A 190 -2.83 6.86 16.65
C LEU A 190 -2.92 5.44 17.21
N GLU A 191 -3.16 5.35 18.50
CA GLU A 191 -3.40 4.10 19.22
C GLU A 191 -4.66 4.27 20.09
N GLY A 192 -5.51 3.27 20.13
CA GLY A 192 -6.76 3.31 20.90
C GLY A 192 -7.52 1.98 20.86
N ASP A 193 -8.71 1.98 21.43
CA ASP A 193 -9.59 0.85 21.33
C ASP A 193 -10.11 0.66 19.90
N LEU A 194 -10.36 -0.58 19.52
CA LEU A 194 -10.88 -0.90 18.19
C LEU A 194 -12.24 -0.25 17.91
N THR A 195 -13.03 -0.03 18.95
CA THR A 195 -14.31 0.68 18.87
C THR A 195 -14.18 2.15 18.50
N ASP A 196 -12.99 2.75 18.71
CA ASP A 196 -12.70 4.13 18.37
C ASP A 196 -12.25 4.30 16.90
N ALA A 197 -12.19 3.22 16.12
CA ALA A 197 -11.73 3.25 14.74
C ALA A 197 -12.40 4.37 13.88
N PRO A 198 -13.72 4.64 13.96
CA PRO A 198 -14.32 5.73 13.20
C PRO A 198 -13.75 7.11 13.58
N ALA A 199 -13.57 7.39 14.87
CA ALA A 199 -13.00 8.65 15.35
C ALA A 199 -11.51 8.77 14.97
N MET A 200 -10.75 7.68 15.07
CA MET A 200 -9.34 7.64 14.66
C MET A 200 -9.17 7.87 13.15
N ILE A 201 -10.07 7.32 12.31
CA ILE A 201 -10.09 7.56 10.87
C ILE A 201 -10.32 9.05 10.60
N GLU A 202 -11.30 9.67 11.25
CA GLU A 202 -11.59 11.10 11.09
C GLU A 202 -10.39 11.95 11.52
N GLU A 203 -9.83 11.71 12.71
CA GLU A 203 -8.70 12.45 13.24
C GLU A 203 -7.47 12.38 12.33
N ILE A 204 -7.08 11.17 11.88
CA ILE A 204 -5.90 11.00 11.03
C ILE A 204 -6.10 11.60 9.65
N SER A 205 -7.34 11.56 9.13
CA SER A 205 -7.69 12.16 7.83
C SER A 205 -7.58 13.68 7.86
N ILE A 206 -8.01 14.31 8.96
CA ILE A 206 -7.83 15.74 9.19
C ILE A 206 -6.34 16.11 9.20
N LYS A 207 -5.51 15.33 9.90
CA LYS A 207 -4.05 15.54 9.93
C LYS A 207 -3.42 15.45 8.54
N ILE A 208 -3.87 14.52 7.70
CA ILE A 208 -3.37 14.36 6.32
C ILE A 208 -3.76 15.55 5.44
N THR A 209 -4.98 16.08 5.58
CA THR A 209 -5.53 17.11 4.68
C THR A 209 -5.14 18.53 5.07
N HIS A 210 -4.73 18.78 6.31
CA HIS A 210 -4.34 20.12 6.79
C HIS A 210 -2.81 20.33 6.78
N ASN A 211 -2.11 19.42 6.19
CA ASN A 211 -0.69 19.44 5.94
C ASN A 211 -0.41 19.71 4.46
#